data_a1702982522413b4c1bd7798f5bb686b
#
_entry.id   a1702982522413b4c1bd7798f5bb686b
#
_cell.length_a   1.000
_cell.length_b   1.000
_cell.length_c   1.000
_cell.angle_alpha   90.00
_cell.angle_beta   90.00
_cell.angle_gamma   90.00
#
_symmetry.space_group_name_H-M   'P 1'
#
loop_
_entity.id
_entity.type
_entity.pdbx_description
1 polymer ?
#
loop_
_entity_poly.entity_id
_entity_poly.type
_entity_poly.pdbx_seq_one_letter_code
_entity_poly.pdbx_strand_id
1 'polypeptide(L)'
;MTKKIVLAFSGGLDTSFCVPYLQERGWEVHTVFADTGGVDAKEKAWIEARAHELKVASHVTVDGGPAIWAGFVKPFVWAGEPYQGQYPLLVSDRYLIVEAALKRCAELGTRAIAHGCTGMGNDQVRFDLAIKALGDYEIVAPIREIQKEHKEVRAYEQAYLEARGFGVRAKQKSYTINENLLGVTMSGGEIDRWEAPGPGARGWCAPRSEWPTTPLALTLGFEKGEAVSLNGEALPGHVILARLNAALAPYGVGRGLYTGDTTIGLKGRIIYEAPGLVALLTAHRALEEAVLTKQQNRFKPEIGRKWTELVYEGFFHDPLKTDLEAFLASSQRMVNGTVTLRTEGGRVDAVAIQSPHILNAKGATYAQAADWGVAEAEGFIRLYGMSSTLWAEVNR
;
A
#
# COMPACT_ATOMS: atom_id res chain seq x y z
N MET A 1 26.88 -22.23 21.93
CA MET A 1 26.59 -20.88 21.44
C MET A 1 25.08 -20.70 21.47
N THR A 2 24.57 -19.62 22.06
CA THR A 2 23.15 -19.29 22.07
C THR A 2 22.71 -19.05 20.64
N LYS A 3 21.57 -19.63 20.23
CA LYS A 3 21.04 -19.44 18.87
C LYS A 3 20.41 -18.04 18.76
N LYS A 4 20.87 -17.22 17.83
CA LYS A 4 20.31 -15.88 17.58
C LYS A 4 19.08 -15.95 16.68
N ILE A 5 18.07 -15.13 17.00
CA ILE A 5 16.89 -14.96 16.16
C ILE A 5 16.55 -13.46 16.03
N VAL A 6 16.09 -13.05 14.86
CA VAL A 6 15.58 -11.68 14.64
C VAL A 6 14.06 -11.71 14.61
N LEU A 7 13.43 -10.91 15.44
CA LEU A 7 11.98 -10.74 15.50
C LEU A 7 11.57 -9.43 14.85
N ALA A 8 10.70 -9.47 13.85
CA ALA A 8 9.96 -8.31 13.36
C ALA A 8 9.03 -7.83 14.48
N PHE A 9 9.30 -6.64 15.04
CA PHE A 9 8.75 -6.19 16.32
C PHE A 9 7.99 -4.87 16.18
N SER A 10 6.75 -4.84 16.63
CA SER A 10 5.91 -3.63 16.63
C SER A 10 5.59 -3.12 18.05
N GLY A 11 6.07 -3.80 19.09
CA GLY A 11 5.70 -3.50 20.48
C GLY A 11 4.27 -3.89 20.86
N GLY A 12 3.43 -4.32 19.91
CA GLY A 12 2.07 -4.81 20.18
C GLY A 12 2.05 -6.08 21.04
N LEU A 13 0.85 -6.54 21.43
CA LEU A 13 0.67 -7.72 22.28
C LEU A 13 1.38 -8.94 21.71
N ASP A 14 1.07 -9.31 20.47
CA ASP A 14 1.56 -10.51 19.80
C ASP A 14 3.10 -10.52 19.73
N THR A 15 3.72 -9.41 19.27
CA THR A 15 5.18 -9.33 19.18
C THR A 15 5.87 -9.20 20.53
N SER A 16 5.22 -8.57 21.52
CA SER A 16 5.73 -8.54 22.91
C SER A 16 5.72 -9.94 23.53
N PHE A 17 4.66 -10.73 23.31
CA PHE A 17 4.58 -12.12 23.74
C PHE A 17 5.71 -12.97 23.11
N CYS A 18 6.00 -12.78 21.82
CA CYS A 18 7.03 -13.55 21.12
C CYS A 18 8.41 -13.47 21.81
N VAL A 19 8.75 -12.34 22.45
CA VAL A 19 10.09 -12.16 23.04
C VAL A 19 10.36 -13.17 24.18
N PRO A 20 9.65 -13.15 25.33
CA PRO A 20 9.91 -14.11 26.39
C PRO A 20 9.62 -15.56 25.98
N TYR A 21 8.67 -15.78 25.07
CA TYR A 21 8.38 -17.11 24.53
C TYR A 21 9.59 -17.71 23.79
N LEU A 22 10.30 -16.92 22.99
CA LEU A 22 11.50 -17.33 22.28
C LEU A 22 12.71 -17.47 23.24
N GLN A 23 12.87 -16.55 24.21
CA GLN A 23 13.94 -16.61 25.20
C GLN A 23 13.89 -17.89 26.03
N GLU A 24 12.72 -18.31 26.47
CA GLU A 24 12.52 -19.56 27.23
C GLU A 24 12.84 -20.83 26.43
N ARG A 25 12.86 -20.69 25.07
CA ARG A 25 13.27 -21.75 24.14
C ARG A 25 14.74 -21.68 23.75
N GLY A 26 15.52 -20.86 24.46
CA GLY A 26 16.96 -20.75 24.31
C GLY A 26 17.44 -19.84 23.19
N TRP A 27 16.54 -18.97 22.64
CA TRP A 27 16.92 -18.00 21.64
C TRP A 27 17.47 -16.71 22.26
N GLU A 28 18.55 -16.18 21.67
CA GLU A 28 19.00 -14.81 21.88
C GLU A 28 18.19 -13.92 20.93
N VAL A 29 17.22 -13.17 21.47
CA VAL A 29 16.24 -12.43 20.67
C VAL A 29 16.75 -11.04 20.36
N HIS A 30 16.86 -10.71 19.07
CA HIS A 30 17.12 -9.39 18.53
C HIS A 30 15.86 -8.87 17.85
N THR A 31 15.50 -7.61 18.07
CA THR A 31 14.28 -7.04 17.50
C THR A 31 14.57 -5.96 16.50
N VAL A 32 13.73 -5.89 15.45
CA VAL A 32 13.73 -4.84 14.44
C VAL A 32 12.33 -4.24 14.36
N PHE A 33 12.25 -2.93 14.56
CA PHE A 33 11.08 -2.15 14.22
C PHE A 33 11.34 -1.38 12.93
N ALA A 34 10.59 -1.69 11.87
CA ALA A 34 10.59 -0.89 10.65
C ALA A 34 9.51 0.19 10.79
N ASP A 35 9.94 1.44 10.94
CA ASP A 35 9.04 2.59 10.97
C ASP A 35 8.52 2.87 9.57
N THR A 36 7.33 2.39 9.31
CA THR A 36 6.64 2.55 8.02
C THR A 36 5.71 3.78 8.00
N GLY A 37 5.85 4.69 8.97
CA GLY A 37 5.17 5.98 9.00
C GLY A 37 3.79 6.00 9.67
N GLY A 38 3.42 4.95 10.40
CA GLY A 38 2.15 4.85 11.13
C GLY A 38 2.26 5.20 12.62
N VAL A 39 3.41 5.66 13.09
CA VAL A 39 3.66 5.92 14.50
C VAL A 39 4.32 7.28 14.72
N ASP A 40 3.92 7.97 15.79
CA ASP A 40 4.55 9.22 16.20
C ASP A 40 5.83 8.99 17.03
N ALA A 41 6.53 10.07 17.37
CA ALA A 41 7.77 9.99 18.14
C ALA A 41 7.57 9.36 19.54
N LYS A 42 6.39 9.54 20.15
CA LYS A 42 6.09 8.96 21.49
C LYS A 42 5.88 7.44 21.38
N GLU A 43 5.18 7.00 20.34
CA GLU A 43 4.98 5.57 20.11
C GLU A 43 6.29 4.89 19.74
N LYS A 44 7.16 5.53 18.93
CA LYS A 44 8.53 5.00 18.63
C LYS A 44 9.34 4.82 19.91
N ALA A 45 9.40 5.84 20.75
CA ALA A 45 10.11 5.76 22.03
C ALA A 45 9.52 4.67 22.94
N TRP A 46 8.22 4.49 22.92
CA TRP A 46 7.57 3.41 23.66
C TRP A 46 7.91 2.03 23.12
N ILE A 47 7.96 1.83 21.80
CA ILE A 47 8.35 0.55 21.16
C ILE A 47 9.77 0.19 21.57
N GLU A 48 10.71 1.14 21.52
CA GLU A 48 12.08 0.93 21.97
C GLU A 48 12.17 0.58 23.47
N ALA A 49 11.48 1.36 24.33
CA ALA A 49 11.41 1.09 25.75
C ALA A 49 10.81 -0.30 26.04
N ARG A 50 9.77 -0.69 25.27
CA ARG A 50 9.15 -2.01 25.39
C ARG A 50 10.11 -3.14 25.03
N ALA A 51 10.92 -2.97 23.99
CA ALA A 51 11.95 -3.96 23.64
C ALA A 51 12.97 -4.13 24.78
N HIS A 52 13.40 -3.03 25.39
CA HIS A 52 14.32 -3.05 26.54
C HIS A 52 13.69 -3.67 27.78
N GLU A 53 12.44 -3.36 28.11
CA GLU A 53 11.68 -3.97 29.20
C GLU A 53 11.64 -5.49 29.06
N LEU A 54 11.41 -5.99 27.83
CA LEU A 54 11.38 -7.41 27.50
C LEU A 54 12.77 -8.07 27.45
N LYS A 55 13.83 -7.30 27.73
CA LYS A 55 15.24 -7.77 27.82
C LYS A 55 15.74 -8.43 26.53
N VAL A 56 15.41 -7.83 25.37
CA VAL A 56 15.99 -8.29 24.11
C VAL A 56 17.50 -8.04 24.06
N ALA A 57 18.25 -8.87 23.35
CA ALA A 57 19.70 -8.74 23.22
C ALA A 57 20.10 -7.45 22.47
N SER A 58 19.31 -7.04 21.49
CA SER A 58 19.40 -5.72 20.85
C SER A 58 18.07 -5.33 20.18
N HIS A 59 17.84 -4.03 20.07
CA HIS A 59 16.74 -3.44 19.30
C HIS A 59 17.28 -2.45 18.29
N VAL A 60 16.65 -2.42 17.09
CA VAL A 60 16.95 -1.40 16.06
C VAL A 60 15.62 -0.89 15.50
N THR A 61 15.54 0.45 15.39
CA THR A 61 14.48 1.11 14.61
C THR A 61 15.06 1.54 13.27
N VAL A 62 14.38 1.19 12.18
CA VAL A 62 14.78 1.50 10.80
C VAL A 62 13.74 2.42 10.18
N ASP A 63 14.17 3.54 9.60
CA ASP A 63 13.29 4.39 8.78
C ASP A 63 12.90 3.64 7.49
N GLY A 64 11.64 3.27 7.39
CA GLY A 64 11.06 2.56 6.24
C GLY A 64 10.48 3.48 5.16
N GLY A 65 10.36 4.79 5.41
CA GLY A 65 9.73 5.71 4.47
C GLY A 65 10.35 5.72 3.06
N PRO A 66 11.67 5.89 2.91
CA PRO A 66 12.34 5.81 1.59
C PRO A 66 12.17 4.45 0.92
N ALA A 67 12.23 3.36 1.68
CA ALA A 67 12.08 2.00 1.15
C ALA A 67 10.65 1.74 0.66
N ILE A 68 9.62 2.14 1.42
CA ILE A 68 8.21 2.06 1.00
C ILE A 68 7.99 2.84 -0.29
N TRP A 69 8.54 4.04 -0.40
CA TRP A 69 8.41 4.82 -1.62
C TRP A 69 9.02 4.11 -2.82
N ALA A 70 10.27 3.72 -2.73
CA ALA A 70 10.98 3.11 -3.84
C ALA A 70 10.47 1.71 -4.21
N GLY A 71 10.19 0.87 -3.21
CA GLY A 71 9.83 -0.54 -3.42
C GLY A 71 8.34 -0.76 -3.70
N PHE A 72 7.47 0.12 -3.21
CA PHE A 72 6.03 -0.06 -3.38
C PHE A 72 5.31 1.14 -4.00
N VAL A 73 5.39 2.35 -3.43
CA VAL A 73 4.53 3.46 -3.85
C VAL A 73 4.79 3.87 -5.29
N LYS A 74 6.05 4.05 -5.67
CA LYS A 74 6.44 4.41 -7.03
C LYS A 74 5.96 3.39 -8.06
N PRO A 75 6.26 2.10 -7.98
CA PRO A 75 5.75 1.12 -8.93
C PRO A 75 4.22 0.95 -8.87
N PHE A 76 3.59 1.12 -7.71
CA PHE A 76 2.13 1.09 -7.59
C PHE A 76 1.46 2.26 -8.33
N VAL A 77 2.01 3.47 -8.21
CA VAL A 77 1.53 4.65 -8.96
C VAL A 77 1.69 4.43 -10.46
N TRP A 78 2.81 3.85 -10.90
CA TRP A 78 3.03 3.48 -12.30
C TRP A 78 2.06 2.38 -12.77
N ALA A 79 1.75 1.39 -11.93
CA ALA A 79 0.76 0.35 -12.23
C ALA A 79 -0.64 0.96 -12.41
N GLY A 80 -1.00 1.94 -11.59
CA GLY A 80 -2.22 2.73 -11.71
C GLY A 80 -3.51 1.99 -11.35
N GLU A 81 -3.44 0.72 -10.93
CA GLU A 81 -4.59 -0.14 -10.71
C GLU A 81 -4.65 -0.63 -9.25
N PRO A 82 -5.63 -0.21 -8.44
CA PRO A 82 -5.90 -0.81 -7.14
C PRO A 82 -6.32 -2.28 -7.26
N TYR A 83 -6.08 -3.09 -6.22
CA TYR A 83 -6.51 -4.48 -6.20
C TYR A 83 -8.03 -4.58 -6.37
N GLN A 84 -8.46 -5.38 -7.34
CA GLN A 84 -9.86 -5.51 -7.78
C GLN A 84 -10.55 -4.16 -8.08
N GLY A 85 -9.76 -3.16 -8.53
CA GLY A 85 -10.26 -1.83 -8.85
C GLY A 85 -10.64 -0.96 -7.63
N GLN A 86 -10.37 -1.41 -6.41
CA GLN A 86 -10.85 -0.77 -5.19
C GLN A 86 -9.75 -0.54 -4.14
N TYR A 87 -9.00 -1.59 -3.77
CA TYR A 87 -8.15 -1.58 -2.60
C TYR A 87 -6.72 -1.15 -2.92
N PRO A 88 -6.20 -0.05 -2.33
CA PRO A 88 -4.88 0.51 -2.65
C PRO A 88 -3.70 -0.18 -1.94
N LEU A 89 -3.83 -1.43 -1.54
CA LEU A 89 -2.74 -2.29 -1.03
C LEU A 89 -2.02 -1.76 0.22
N LEU A 90 -2.73 -1.19 1.20
CA LEU A 90 -2.16 -0.52 2.37
C LEU A 90 -1.32 -1.42 3.30
N VAL A 91 -1.31 -2.73 3.07
CA VAL A 91 -0.54 -3.71 3.83
C VAL A 91 0.78 -4.11 3.16
N SER A 92 1.19 -3.41 2.10
CA SER A 92 2.42 -3.73 1.34
C SER A 92 3.71 -3.37 2.08
N ASP A 93 3.64 -2.64 3.17
CA ASP A 93 4.76 -2.41 4.08
C ASP A 93 5.32 -3.71 4.70
N ARG A 94 4.54 -4.80 4.72
CA ARG A 94 4.95 -6.12 5.23
C ARG A 94 6.20 -6.65 4.54
N TYR A 95 6.34 -6.44 3.24
CA TYR A 95 7.51 -6.86 2.48
C TYR A 95 8.78 -6.14 2.93
N LEU A 96 8.67 -4.84 3.16
CA LEU A 96 9.80 -4.01 3.59
C LEU A 96 10.18 -4.27 5.05
N ILE A 97 9.20 -4.61 5.91
CA ILE A 97 9.46 -5.09 7.27
C ILE A 97 10.29 -6.40 7.22
N VAL A 98 9.93 -7.33 6.32
CA VAL A 98 10.70 -8.57 6.12
C VAL A 98 12.11 -8.27 5.64
N GLU A 99 12.28 -7.42 4.63
CA GLU A 99 13.61 -7.03 4.11
C GLU A 99 14.49 -6.41 5.21
N ALA A 100 13.93 -5.52 6.03
CA ALA A 100 14.63 -4.93 7.18
C ALA A 100 15.07 -5.98 8.21
N ALA A 101 14.19 -6.93 8.51
CA ALA A 101 14.49 -8.02 9.44
C ALA A 101 15.54 -8.99 8.88
N LEU A 102 15.47 -9.33 7.60
CA LEU A 102 16.48 -10.19 6.95
C LEU A 102 17.85 -9.50 6.83
N LYS A 103 17.87 -8.19 6.58
CA LYS A 103 19.11 -7.40 6.65
C LYS A 103 19.73 -7.52 8.04
N ARG A 104 18.92 -7.42 9.10
CA ARG A 104 19.40 -7.59 10.48
C ARG A 104 19.90 -9.02 10.74
N CYS A 105 19.25 -10.04 10.17
CA CYS A 105 19.73 -11.42 10.23
C CYS A 105 21.15 -11.54 9.65
N ALA A 106 21.38 -10.94 8.48
CA ALA A 106 22.70 -10.94 7.82
C ALA A 106 23.76 -10.24 8.68
N GLU A 107 23.46 -9.07 9.26
CA GLU A 107 24.38 -8.34 10.15
C GLU A 107 24.78 -9.15 11.40
N LEU A 108 23.86 -9.97 11.93
CA LEU A 108 24.07 -10.78 13.11
C LEU A 108 24.63 -12.19 12.80
N GLY A 109 24.75 -12.54 11.52
CA GLY A 109 25.19 -13.84 11.08
C GLY A 109 24.22 -14.97 11.45
N THR A 110 22.91 -14.70 11.48
CA THR A 110 21.87 -15.70 11.75
C THR A 110 20.99 -15.95 10.53
N ARG A 111 20.39 -17.15 10.48
CA ARG A 111 19.35 -17.50 9.49
C ARG A 111 18.02 -17.84 10.14
N ALA A 112 17.76 -17.35 11.36
CA ALA A 112 16.50 -17.52 12.05
C ALA A 112 15.78 -16.19 12.16
N ILE A 113 14.52 -16.16 11.73
CA ILE A 113 13.62 -15.01 11.78
C ILE A 113 12.30 -15.39 12.44
N ALA A 114 11.77 -14.48 13.26
CA ALA A 114 10.47 -14.65 13.88
C ALA A 114 9.51 -13.49 13.53
N HIS A 115 8.22 -13.78 13.56
CA HIS A 115 7.14 -12.79 13.44
C HIS A 115 5.93 -13.17 14.29
N GLY A 116 5.10 -12.19 14.62
CA GLY A 116 3.87 -12.35 15.40
C GLY A 116 2.60 -12.54 14.57
N CYS A 117 2.68 -13.06 13.36
CA CYS A 117 1.48 -13.27 12.54
C CYS A 117 0.70 -14.49 13.01
N THR A 118 -0.64 -14.36 13.03
CA THR A 118 -1.57 -15.46 13.30
C THR A 118 -1.70 -16.40 12.10
N GLY A 119 -2.17 -17.63 12.32
CA GLY A 119 -2.46 -18.60 11.26
C GLY A 119 -3.72 -18.33 10.45
N MET A 120 -4.47 -17.25 10.76
CA MET A 120 -5.79 -16.98 10.15
C MET A 120 -5.77 -15.80 9.17
N GLY A 121 -4.77 -14.90 9.26
CA GLY A 121 -4.70 -13.68 8.45
C GLY A 121 -3.87 -13.82 7.18
N ASN A 122 -4.04 -12.86 6.26
CA ASN A 122 -3.26 -12.80 5.01
C ASN A 122 -1.78 -12.41 5.25
N ASP A 123 -1.46 -11.73 6.37
CA ASP A 123 -0.12 -11.21 6.62
C ASP A 123 0.91 -12.33 6.77
N GLN A 124 0.54 -13.47 7.39
CA GLN A 124 1.43 -14.62 7.46
C GLN A 124 1.89 -15.12 6.08
N VAL A 125 0.99 -15.08 5.07
CA VAL A 125 1.31 -15.50 3.71
C VAL A 125 2.36 -14.56 3.13
N ARG A 126 2.18 -13.24 3.29
CA ARG A 126 3.12 -12.23 2.81
C ARG A 126 4.48 -12.35 3.47
N PHE A 127 4.52 -12.52 4.81
CA PHE A 127 5.77 -12.71 5.54
C PHE A 127 6.50 -13.97 5.09
N ASP A 128 5.84 -15.13 5.14
CA ASP A 128 6.48 -16.41 4.85
C ASP A 128 6.95 -16.51 3.39
N LEU A 129 6.14 -16.08 2.43
CA LEU A 129 6.52 -16.10 1.01
C LEU A 129 7.68 -15.14 0.73
N ALA A 130 7.66 -13.93 1.30
CA ALA A 130 8.76 -12.97 1.15
C ALA A 130 10.06 -13.52 1.74
N ILE A 131 10.03 -14.08 2.95
CA ILE A 131 11.21 -14.68 3.58
C ILE A 131 11.77 -15.82 2.73
N LYS A 132 10.92 -16.73 2.26
CA LYS A 132 11.33 -17.87 1.42
C LYS A 132 11.88 -17.45 0.06
N ALA A 133 11.32 -16.40 -0.54
CA ALA A 133 11.82 -15.88 -1.81
C ALA A 133 13.20 -15.22 -1.68
N LEU A 134 13.51 -14.64 -0.51
CA LEU A 134 14.76 -13.93 -0.25
C LEU A 134 15.87 -14.82 0.32
N GLY A 135 15.58 -16.05 0.69
CA GLY A 135 16.62 -17.00 1.11
C GLY A 135 16.12 -18.17 1.95
N ASP A 136 17.07 -19.01 2.33
CA ASP A 136 16.82 -20.16 3.21
C ASP A 136 16.95 -19.71 4.68
N TYR A 137 15.85 -19.44 5.31
CA TYR A 137 15.72 -19.00 6.70
C TYR A 137 14.80 -19.91 7.50
N GLU A 138 15.16 -20.18 8.74
CA GLU A 138 14.28 -20.81 9.73
C GLU A 138 13.22 -19.79 10.17
N ILE A 139 11.95 -20.04 9.85
CA ILE A 139 10.82 -19.16 10.19
C ILE A 139 10.19 -19.68 11.49
N VAL A 140 10.20 -18.86 12.53
CA VAL A 140 9.55 -19.16 13.80
C VAL A 140 8.35 -18.23 14.00
N ALA A 141 7.15 -18.79 14.15
CA ALA A 141 5.92 -18.03 14.33
C ALA A 141 5.20 -18.43 15.62
N PRO A 142 5.60 -17.86 16.77
CA PRO A 142 5.10 -18.27 18.09
C PRO A 142 3.57 -18.23 18.18
N ILE A 143 2.92 -17.25 17.59
CA ILE A 143 1.47 -17.12 17.64
C ILE A 143 0.78 -18.28 16.92
N ARG A 144 1.32 -18.73 15.78
CA ARG A 144 0.80 -19.93 15.10
C ARG A 144 0.99 -21.22 15.90
N GLU A 145 2.05 -21.28 16.71
CA GLU A 145 2.30 -22.42 17.56
C GLU A 145 1.26 -22.50 18.68
N ILE A 146 1.05 -21.40 19.41
CA ILE A 146 0.08 -21.39 20.52
C ILE A 146 -1.38 -21.50 20.04
N GLN A 147 -1.69 -21.08 18.83
CA GLN A 147 -3.03 -21.27 18.24
C GLN A 147 -3.45 -22.72 18.09
N LYS A 148 -2.51 -23.67 18.07
CA LYS A 148 -2.81 -25.10 18.00
C LYS A 148 -3.40 -25.61 19.31
N GLU A 149 -3.07 -24.98 20.44
CA GLU A 149 -3.39 -25.43 21.79
C GLU A 149 -4.40 -24.51 22.49
N HIS A 150 -4.45 -23.23 22.10
CA HIS A 150 -5.26 -22.20 22.76
C HIS A 150 -6.27 -21.56 21.79
N LYS A 151 -7.55 -21.63 22.13
CA LYS A 151 -8.63 -20.99 21.36
C LYS A 151 -8.63 -19.47 21.57
N GLU A 152 -8.42 -19.00 22.80
CA GLU A 152 -8.40 -17.61 23.22
C GLU A 152 -6.96 -17.06 23.23
N VAL A 153 -6.35 -16.96 22.06
CA VAL A 153 -4.93 -16.63 21.88
C VAL A 153 -4.55 -15.34 22.61
N ARG A 154 -5.30 -14.26 22.43
CA ARG A 154 -5.00 -12.97 23.07
C ARG A 154 -5.06 -12.99 24.59
N ALA A 155 -6.02 -13.72 25.16
CA ALA A 155 -6.12 -13.91 26.61
C ALA A 155 -4.92 -14.69 27.14
N TYR A 156 -4.48 -15.70 26.39
CA TYR A 156 -3.28 -16.47 26.74
C TYR A 156 -2.02 -15.60 26.68
N GLU A 157 -1.81 -14.83 25.63
CA GLU A 157 -0.68 -13.91 25.48
C GLU A 157 -0.61 -12.90 26.63
N GLN A 158 -1.74 -12.33 26.99
CA GLN A 158 -1.86 -11.38 28.10
C GLN A 158 -1.48 -12.04 29.43
N ALA A 159 -2.10 -13.15 29.78
CA ALA A 159 -1.81 -13.87 31.00
C ALA A 159 -0.35 -14.34 31.05
N TYR A 160 0.22 -14.73 29.93
CA TYR A 160 1.62 -15.17 29.83
C TYR A 160 2.59 -14.02 30.13
N LEU A 161 2.35 -12.83 29.62
CA LEU A 161 3.16 -11.63 29.87
C LEU A 161 3.02 -11.17 31.33
N GLU A 162 1.78 -11.09 31.84
CA GLU A 162 1.49 -10.68 33.23
C GLU A 162 2.13 -11.60 34.25
N ALA A 163 2.09 -12.92 34.03
CA ALA A 163 2.74 -13.89 34.88
C ALA A 163 4.27 -13.72 34.97
N ARG A 164 4.87 -13.00 34.01
CA ARG A 164 6.31 -12.67 33.95
C ARG A 164 6.62 -11.25 34.40
N GLY A 165 5.60 -10.54 34.90
CA GLY A 165 5.72 -9.17 35.38
C GLY A 165 5.76 -8.11 34.29
N PHE A 166 5.40 -8.45 33.04
CA PHE A 166 5.31 -7.50 31.93
C PHE A 166 3.89 -6.92 31.84
N GLY A 167 3.78 -5.61 31.92
CA GLY A 167 2.50 -4.93 31.75
C GLY A 167 1.95 -5.10 30.31
N VAL A 168 0.63 -5.12 30.18
CA VAL A 168 -0.05 -5.15 28.88
C VAL A 168 -0.87 -3.88 28.73
N ARG A 169 -0.66 -3.15 27.62
CA ARG A 169 -1.52 -2.00 27.31
C ARG A 169 -2.93 -2.49 27.01
N ALA A 170 -3.89 -2.07 27.82
CA ALA A 170 -5.30 -2.31 27.55
C ALA A 170 -5.71 -1.57 26.26
N LYS A 171 -5.81 -2.30 25.16
CA LYS A 171 -6.45 -1.80 23.93
C LYS A 171 -7.84 -2.45 23.83
N GLN A 172 -8.84 -1.85 24.47
CA GLN A 172 -10.23 -2.09 24.08
C GLN A 172 -10.47 -1.36 22.75
N LYS A 173 -10.29 -2.04 21.66
CA LYS A 173 -10.72 -1.52 20.35
C LYS A 173 -11.73 -2.48 19.76
N SER A 174 -12.90 -1.93 19.40
CA SER A 174 -13.92 -2.65 18.63
C SER A 174 -13.42 -3.04 17.24
N TYR A 175 -12.34 -2.42 16.79
CA TYR A 175 -11.75 -2.62 15.47
C TYR A 175 -10.27 -2.97 15.56
N THR A 176 -9.82 -3.81 14.64
CA THR A 176 -8.41 -3.98 14.31
C THR A 176 -8.00 -2.87 13.36
N ILE A 177 -7.06 -2.03 13.77
CA ILE A 177 -6.59 -0.89 12.99
C ILE A 177 -5.11 -1.10 12.69
N ASN A 178 -4.74 -1.04 11.41
CA ASN A 178 -3.36 -0.95 10.93
C ASN A 178 -3.16 0.42 10.28
N GLU A 179 -2.08 1.07 10.65
CA GLU A 179 -1.72 2.41 10.20
C GLU A 179 -0.26 2.45 9.77
N ASN A 180 0.01 3.02 8.61
CA ASN A 180 1.34 3.26 8.08
C ASN A 180 1.32 4.43 7.08
N LEU A 181 2.44 4.74 6.43
CA LEU A 181 2.55 5.84 5.45
C LEU A 181 1.54 5.72 4.29
N LEU A 182 1.14 4.50 3.92
CA LEU A 182 0.21 4.24 2.82
C LEU A 182 -1.23 4.63 3.19
N GLY A 183 -1.58 4.56 4.48
CA GLY A 183 -2.92 4.84 4.96
C GLY A 183 -3.32 4.03 6.19
N VAL A 184 -4.63 3.97 6.43
CA VAL A 184 -5.25 3.24 7.54
C VAL A 184 -6.17 2.16 7.01
N THR A 185 -6.11 0.97 7.61
CA THR A 185 -7.11 -0.09 7.39
C THR A 185 -7.81 -0.45 8.69
N MET A 186 -9.10 -0.75 8.59
CA MET A 186 -9.94 -1.12 9.73
C MET A 186 -10.80 -2.33 9.39
N SER A 187 -10.81 -3.32 10.28
CA SER A 187 -11.67 -4.51 10.23
C SER A 187 -12.20 -4.85 11.62
N GLY A 188 -13.08 -5.83 11.72
CA GLY A 188 -13.71 -6.24 12.99
C GLY A 188 -15.10 -5.66 13.19
N GLY A 189 -15.73 -6.04 14.28
CA GLY A 189 -17.05 -5.56 14.67
C GLY A 189 -18.14 -5.80 13.61
N GLU A 190 -18.91 -4.75 13.33
CA GLU A 190 -19.99 -4.75 12.33
C GLU A 190 -19.47 -4.87 10.90
N ILE A 191 -18.21 -4.50 10.62
CA ILE A 191 -17.61 -4.60 9.29
C ILE A 191 -17.55 -6.08 8.88
N ASP A 192 -17.07 -6.95 9.78
CA ASP A 192 -16.95 -8.39 9.54
C ASP A 192 -18.31 -9.09 9.48
N ARG A 193 -19.35 -8.50 10.09
CA ARG A 193 -20.75 -8.97 9.99
C ARG A 193 -21.48 -8.47 8.76
N TRP A 194 -20.83 -7.76 7.87
CA TRP A 194 -21.39 -7.19 6.63
C TRP A 194 -22.43 -6.09 6.88
N GLU A 195 -22.39 -5.46 8.05
CA GLU A 195 -23.26 -4.35 8.44
C GLU A 195 -22.64 -2.99 8.07
N ALA A 196 -23.42 -1.93 8.14
CA ALA A 196 -22.93 -0.56 7.92
C ALA A 196 -21.90 -0.18 8.99
N PRO A 197 -20.73 0.38 8.61
CA PRO A 197 -19.73 0.80 9.58
C PRO A 197 -20.28 1.89 10.52
N GLY A 198 -20.02 1.73 11.82
CA GLY A 198 -20.37 2.71 12.83
C GLY A 198 -19.50 3.98 12.79
N PRO A 199 -19.88 5.02 13.53
CA PRO A 199 -19.14 6.30 13.54
C PRO A 199 -17.71 6.17 14.07
N GLY A 200 -17.43 5.15 14.90
CA GLY A 200 -16.09 4.86 15.42
C GLY A 200 -15.15 4.17 14.42
N ALA A 201 -15.65 3.71 13.28
CA ALA A 201 -14.85 3.09 12.23
C ALA A 201 -14.18 4.15 11.34
N ARG A 202 -13.34 5.02 11.95
CA ARG A 202 -12.59 6.11 11.29
C ARG A 202 -11.16 6.15 11.80
N GLY A 203 -10.26 6.51 10.89
CA GLY A 203 -8.86 6.76 11.17
C GLY A 203 -8.52 8.24 10.92
N TRP A 204 -7.98 8.56 9.76
CA TRP A 204 -7.52 9.90 9.39
C TRP A 204 -8.62 10.79 8.78
N CYS A 205 -9.53 10.18 8.00
CA CYS A 205 -10.50 10.94 7.22
C CYS A 205 -11.60 11.52 8.10
N ALA A 206 -11.77 12.84 8.05
CA ALA A 206 -12.85 13.54 8.76
C ALA A 206 -14.23 13.08 8.27
N PRO A 207 -15.26 13.08 9.15
CA PRO A 207 -16.64 12.87 8.74
C PRO A 207 -17.15 14.05 7.89
N ARG A 208 -18.13 13.78 7.03
CA ARG A 208 -18.66 14.79 6.09
C ARG A 208 -19.11 16.10 6.77
N SER A 209 -19.58 16.03 8.00
CA SER A 209 -19.99 17.19 8.78
C SER A 209 -18.86 18.16 9.15
N GLU A 210 -17.61 17.68 9.07
CA GLU A 210 -16.40 18.43 9.46
C GLU A 210 -15.55 18.86 8.25
N TRP A 211 -15.98 18.52 7.02
CA TRP A 211 -15.20 18.88 5.83
C TRP A 211 -15.13 20.38 5.65
N PRO A 212 -13.94 20.91 5.30
CA PRO A 212 -13.79 22.31 4.96
C PRO A 212 -14.69 22.70 3.78
N THR A 213 -15.29 23.88 3.84
CA THR A 213 -16.14 24.41 2.77
C THR A 213 -15.34 24.96 1.60
N THR A 214 -14.11 25.42 1.84
CA THR A 214 -13.22 25.93 0.80
C THR A 214 -12.44 24.77 0.17
N PRO A 215 -12.53 24.57 -1.15
CA PRO A 215 -11.74 23.54 -1.83
C PRO A 215 -10.24 23.77 -1.67
N LEU A 216 -9.50 22.69 -1.49
CA LEU A 216 -8.03 22.71 -1.49
C LEU A 216 -7.51 22.44 -2.90
N ALA A 217 -6.56 23.25 -3.37
CA ALA A 217 -5.82 23.01 -4.60
C ALA A 217 -4.36 22.64 -4.26
N LEU A 218 -3.84 21.59 -4.92
CA LEU A 218 -2.48 21.10 -4.78
C LEU A 218 -1.88 20.84 -6.15
N THR A 219 -0.60 21.17 -6.35
CA THR A 219 0.09 20.89 -7.61
C THR A 219 1.20 19.89 -7.37
N LEU A 220 1.14 18.76 -8.08
CA LEU A 220 2.16 17.71 -8.10
C LEU A 220 3.02 17.84 -9.35
N GLY A 221 4.34 17.79 -9.19
CA GLY A 221 5.29 17.69 -10.30
C GLY A 221 5.80 16.26 -10.46
N PHE A 222 5.89 15.83 -11.73
CA PHE A 222 6.32 14.47 -12.09
C PHE A 222 7.52 14.50 -13.04
N GLU A 223 8.48 13.61 -12.78
CA GLU A 223 9.60 13.31 -13.67
C GLU A 223 9.64 11.80 -13.90
N LYS A 224 9.53 11.39 -15.16
CA LYS A 224 9.46 9.96 -15.55
C LYS A 224 8.44 9.18 -14.71
N GLY A 225 7.27 9.77 -14.49
CA GLY A 225 6.17 9.19 -13.72
C GLY A 225 6.38 9.13 -12.20
N GLU A 226 7.49 9.61 -11.68
CA GLU A 226 7.73 9.73 -10.24
C GLU A 226 7.36 11.12 -9.75
N ALA A 227 6.59 11.23 -8.66
CA ALA A 227 6.27 12.51 -8.04
C ALA A 227 7.52 13.04 -7.32
N VAL A 228 7.97 14.23 -7.76
CA VAL A 228 9.22 14.86 -7.30
C VAL A 228 9.02 16.21 -6.61
N SER A 229 7.82 16.79 -6.73
CA SER A 229 7.51 18.07 -6.07
C SER A 229 6.04 18.19 -5.68
N LEU A 230 5.78 18.99 -4.64
CA LEU A 230 4.45 19.37 -4.18
C LEU A 230 4.39 20.89 -4.05
N ASN A 231 3.44 21.56 -4.73
CA ASN A 231 3.27 23.01 -4.77
C ASN A 231 4.57 23.75 -5.15
N GLY A 232 5.37 23.18 -6.06
CA GLY A 232 6.64 23.74 -6.51
C GLY A 232 7.85 23.46 -5.59
N GLU A 233 7.66 22.90 -4.40
CA GLU A 233 8.74 22.48 -3.52
C GLU A 233 9.21 21.06 -3.91
N ALA A 234 10.51 20.91 -4.24
CA ALA A 234 11.12 19.61 -4.50
C ALA A 234 11.27 18.82 -3.19
N LEU A 235 10.74 17.62 -3.15
CA LEU A 235 10.64 16.81 -1.93
C LEU A 235 10.88 15.32 -2.24
N PRO A 236 11.43 14.55 -1.29
CA PRO A 236 11.43 13.10 -1.36
C PRO A 236 9.99 12.56 -1.45
N GLY A 237 9.78 11.52 -2.26
CA GLY A 237 8.43 11.03 -2.55
C GLY A 237 7.65 10.57 -1.32
N HIS A 238 8.30 9.91 -0.34
CA HIS A 238 7.65 9.53 0.92
C HIS A 238 7.18 10.74 1.75
N VAL A 239 7.89 11.87 1.66
CA VAL A 239 7.48 13.14 2.29
C VAL A 239 6.30 13.75 1.55
N ILE A 240 6.28 13.68 0.20
CA ILE A 240 5.12 14.09 -0.61
C ILE A 240 3.89 13.30 -0.16
N LEU A 241 3.99 11.98 -0.07
CA LEU A 241 2.89 11.11 0.35
C LEU A 241 2.37 11.47 1.75
N ALA A 242 3.26 11.68 2.71
CA ALA A 242 2.89 12.09 4.08
C ALA A 242 2.16 13.43 4.10
N ARG A 243 2.66 14.43 3.34
CA ARG A 243 2.01 15.74 3.23
C ARG A 243 0.65 15.67 2.54
N LEU A 244 0.50 14.84 1.51
CA LEU A 244 -0.79 14.60 0.86
C LEU A 244 -1.79 13.94 1.80
N ASN A 245 -1.37 12.94 2.57
CA ASN A 245 -2.22 12.31 3.58
C ASN A 245 -2.75 13.36 4.57
N ALA A 246 -1.88 14.18 5.15
CA ALA A 246 -2.25 15.21 6.11
C ALA A 246 -3.17 16.30 5.52
N ALA A 247 -2.91 16.72 4.28
CA ALA A 247 -3.67 17.78 3.63
C ALA A 247 -5.07 17.35 3.18
N LEU A 248 -5.25 16.08 2.78
CA LEU A 248 -6.47 15.59 2.16
C LEU A 248 -7.40 14.83 3.12
N ALA A 249 -6.87 14.28 4.20
CA ALA A 249 -7.65 13.59 5.23
C ALA A 249 -8.78 14.46 5.82
N PRO A 250 -8.59 15.76 6.11
CA PRO A 250 -9.67 16.65 6.57
C PRO A 250 -10.83 16.79 5.59
N TYR A 251 -10.60 16.54 4.30
CA TYR A 251 -11.63 16.59 3.25
C TYR A 251 -12.33 15.23 3.03
N GLY A 252 -11.98 14.19 3.80
CA GLY A 252 -12.54 12.86 3.66
C GLY A 252 -12.09 12.12 2.38
N VAL A 253 -11.07 12.63 1.69
CA VAL A 253 -10.55 12.03 0.45
C VAL A 253 -9.91 10.67 0.73
N GLY A 254 -10.08 9.72 -0.18
CA GLY A 254 -9.41 8.44 -0.15
C GLY A 254 -9.99 7.41 0.82
N ARG A 255 -11.16 7.67 1.42
CA ARG A 255 -11.88 6.70 2.24
C ARG A 255 -12.75 5.80 1.38
N GLY A 256 -12.62 4.50 1.58
CA GLY A 256 -13.44 3.50 0.88
C GLY A 256 -13.73 2.28 1.76
N LEU A 257 -14.64 1.45 1.26
CA LEU A 257 -14.99 0.16 1.83
C LEU A 257 -14.71 -0.89 0.77
N TYR A 258 -13.61 -1.61 0.93
CA TYR A 258 -13.28 -2.74 0.07
C TYR A 258 -14.14 -3.94 0.46
N THR A 259 -14.72 -4.55 -0.55
CA THR A 259 -15.43 -5.82 -0.44
C THR A 259 -14.93 -6.72 -1.57
N GLY A 260 -14.22 -7.78 -1.24
CA GLY A 260 -13.59 -8.62 -2.26
C GLY A 260 -12.85 -9.82 -1.70
N ASP A 261 -11.98 -10.38 -2.52
CA ASP A 261 -11.27 -11.62 -2.20
C ASP A 261 -10.11 -11.39 -1.22
N THR A 262 -10.02 -12.27 -0.24
CA THR A 262 -8.79 -12.46 0.54
C THR A 262 -7.83 -13.36 -0.23
N THR A 263 -6.57 -13.47 0.21
CA THR A 263 -5.55 -14.31 -0.44
C THR A 263 -5.98 -15.78 -0.64
N ILE A 264 -6.82 -16.31 0.24
CA ILE A 264 -7.33 -17.68 0.16
C ILE A 264 -8.68 -17.80 -0.59
N GLY A 265 -9.18 -16.70 -1.17
CA GLY A 265 -10.42 -16.68 -1.95
C GLY A 265 -11.70 -16.53 -1.14
N LEU A 266 -11.63 -16.41 0.19
CA LEU A 266 -12.80 -16.01 1.00
C LEU A 266 -13.10 -14.52 0.80
N LYS A 267 -14.37 -14.16 0.91
CA LYS A 267 -14.77 -12.75 0.84
C LYS A 267 -14.48 -12.04 2.16
N GLY A 268 -13.87 -10.87 2.06
CA GLY A 268 -13.57 -10.00 3.20
C GLY A 268 -14.07 -8.58 2.98
N ARG A 269 -14.18 -7.83 4.07
CA ARG A 269 -14.49 -6.39 4.06
C ARG A 269 -13.47 -5.65 4.90
N ILE A 270 -13.01 -4.52 4.36
CA ILE A 270 -12.03 -3.65 5.03
C ILE A 270 -12.39 -2.21 4.70
N ILE A 271 -12.48 -1.37 5.72
CA ILE A 271 -12.44 0.08 5.50
C ILE A 271 -10.99 0.46 5.30
N TYR A 272 -10.74 1.30 4.31
CA TYR A 272 -9.44 1.91 4.11
C TYR A 272 -9.54 3.42 3.99
N GLU A 273 -8.47 4.10 4.36
CA GLU A 273 -8.28 5.53 4.21
C GLU A 273 -6.87 5.78 3.66
N ALA A 274 -6.78 6.25 2.41
CA ALA A 274 -5.52 6.39 1.67
C ALA A 274 -5.48 7.72 0.90
N PRO A 275 -5.61 8.88 1.56
CA PRO A 275 -5.76 10.18 0.91
C PRO A 275 -4.65 10.47 -0.10
N GLY A 276 -3.40 10.29 0.30
CA GLY A 276 -2.23 10.58 -0.52
C GLY A 276 -2.06 9.62 -1.70
N LEU A 277 -2.30 8.31 -1.51
CA LEU A 277 -2.24 7.34 -2.61
C LEU A 277 -3.32 7.62 -3.65
N VAL A 278 -4.55 7.95 -3.23
CA VAL A 278 -5.63 8.30 -4.15
C VAL A 278 -5.28 9.56 -4.93
N ALA A 279 -4.69 10.57 -4.29
CA ALA A 279 -4.25 11.79 -4.96
C ALA A 279 -3.12 11.52 -5.98
N LEU A 280 -2.12 10.71 -5.61
CA LEU A 280 -1.03 10.32 -6.51
C LEU A 280 -1.56 9.55 -7.72
N LEU A 281 -2.43 8.56 -7.51
CA LEU A 281 -3.04 7.78 -8.59
C LEU A 281 -3.88 8.68 -9.52
N THR A 282 -4.68 9.60 -8.96
CA THR A 282 -5.51 10.53 -9.74
C THR A 282 -4.65 11.46 -10.60
N ALA A 283 -3.62 12.09 -10.01
CA ALA A 283 -2.74 13.00 -10.73
C ALA A 283 -1.91 12.28 -11.80
N HIS A 284 -1.30 11.16 -11.43
CA HIS A 284 -0.46 10.38 -12.33
C HIS A 284 -1.26 9.85 -13.53
N ARG A 285 -2.44 9.26 -13.29
CA ARG A 285 -3.32 8.77 -14.35
C ARG A 285 -3.69 9.90 -15.34
N ALA A 286 -4.06 11.06 -14.84
CA ALA A 286 -4.41 12.19 -15.69
C ALA A 286 -3.24 12.63 -16.58
N LEU A 287 -2.02 12.68 -16.06
CA LEU A 287 -0.82 12.98 -16.83
C LEU A 287 -0.50 11.88 -17.84
N GLU A 288 -0.55 10.61 -17.44
CA GLU A 288 -0.33 9.48 -18.36
C GLU A 288 -1.29 9.48 -19.54
N GLU A 289 -2.59 9.63 -19.28
CA GLU A 289 -3.61 9.65 -20.32
C GLU A 289 -3.38 10.77 -21.35
N ALA A 290 -2.78 11.89 -20.92
CA ALA A 290 -2.45 13.00 -21.80
C ALA A 290 -1.20 12.77 -22.67
N VAL A 291 -0.22 11.97 -22.20
CA VAL A 291 1.09 11.85 -22.84
C VAL A 291 1.39 10.48 -23.47
N LEU A 292 0.68 9.43 -23.05
CA LEU A 292 0.83 8.10 -23.63
C LEU A 292 -0.04 7.92 -24.87
N THR A 293 0.40 7.06 -25.78
CA THR A 293 -0.39 6.71 -26.96
C THR A 293 -1.65 5.93 -26.58
N LYS A 294 -2.67 5.99 -27.44
CA LYS A 294 -3.91 5.21 -27.32
C LYS A 294 -3.67 3.72 -27.03
N GLN A 295 -2.65 3.12 -27.63
CA GLN A 295 -2.34 1.70 -27.44
C GLN A 295 -1.71 1.44 -26.06
N GLN A 296 -0.83 2.32 -25.61
CA GLN A 296 -0.25 2.23 -24.26
C GLN A 296 -1.34 2.38 -23.18
N ASN A 297 -2.21 3.39 -23.30
CA ASN A 297 -3.30 3.63 -22.35
C ASN A 297 -4.30 2.46 -22.28
N ARG A 298 -4.47 1.70 -23.38
CA ARG A 298 -5.35 0.52 -23.41
C ARG A 298 -4.72 -0.73 -22.83
N PHE A 299 -3.43 -0.93 -23.03
CA PHE A 299 -2.75 -2.16 -22.64
C PHE A 299 -2.17 -2.11 -21.21
N LYS A 300 -1.64 -0.95 -20.81
CA LYS A 300 -0.99 -0.79 -19.50
C LYS A 300 -1.84 -1.22 -18.29
N PRO A 301 -3.18 -0.98 -18.24
CA PRO A 301 -4.02 -1.46 -17.13
C PRO A 301 -3.98 -2.99 -16.91
N GLU A 302 -3.78 -3.79 -17.96
CA GLU A 302 -3.63 -5.25 -17.81
C GLU A 302 -2.37 -5.60 -17.01
N ILE A 303 -1.27 -4.92 -17.33
CA ILE A 303 0.02 -5.06 -16.62
C ILE A 303 -0.14 -4.61 -15.16
N GLY A 304 -0.79 -3.47 -14.94
CA GLY A 304 -1.05 -2.93 -13.61
C GLY A 304 -1.89 -3.86 -12.74
N ARG A 305 -2.98 -4.42 -13.28
CA ARG A 305 -3.82 -5.40 -12.57
C ARG A 305 -3.03 -6.64 -12.16
N LYS A 306 -2.21 -7.19 -13.07
CA LYS A 306 -1.39 -8.36 -12.75
C LYS A 306 -0.33 -8.06 -11.71
N TRP A 307 0.33 -6.91 -11.79
CA TRP A 307 1.28 -6.46 -10.76
C TRP A 307 0.62 -6.35 -9.39
N THR A 308 -0.55 -5.73 -9.32
CA THR A 308 -1.32 -5.52 -8.08
C THR A 308 -1.78 -6.84 -7.46
N GLU A 309 -2.21 -7.78 -8.30
CA GLU A 309 -2.58 -9.15 -7.87
C GLU A 309 -1.39 -9.86 -7.21
N LEU A 310 -0.21 -9.88 -7.85
CA LEU A 310 0.99 -10.49 -7.29
C LEU A 310 1.35 -9.87 -5.93
N VAL A 311 1.30 -8.54 -5.83
CA VAL A 311 1.61 -7.84 -4.57
C VAL A 311 0.60 -8.18 -3.48
N TYR A 312 -0.69 -8.21 -3.79
CA TYR A 312 -1.72 -8.53 -2.80
C TYR A 312 -1.57 -9.96 -2.26
N GLU A 313 -1.30 -10.91 -3.14
CA GLU A 313 -1.30 -12.35 -2.85
C GLU A 313 -0.01 -12.85 -2.19
N GLY A 314 1.01 -12.02 -2.04
CA GLY A 314 2.27 -12.41 -1.39
C GLY A 314 3.45 -12.66 -2.32
N PHE A 315 3.27 -12.49 -3.62
CA PHE A 315 4.29 -12.72 -4.66
C PHE A 315 5.12 -11.47 -4.98
N PHE A 316 5.40 -10.65 -3.97
CA PHE A 316 6.15 -9.39 -4.12
C PHE A 316 7.58 -9.61 -4.68
N HIS A 317 8.19 -10.74 -4.40
CA HIS A 317 9.53 -11.11 -4.89
C HIS A 317 9.50 -12.12 -6.05
N ASP A 318 8.34 -12.34 -6.68
CA ASP A 318 8.24 -13.18 -7.87
C ASP A 318 8.94 -12.50 -9.07
N PRO A 319 9.71 -13.23 -9.88
CA PRO A 319 10.37 -12.69 -11.08
C PRO A 319 9.41 -11.96 -12.03
N LEU A 320 8.18 -12.46 -12.20
CA LEU A 320 7.18 -11.81 -13.04
C LEU A 320 6.88 -10.37 -12.59
N LYS A 321 6.88 -10.09 -11.26
CA LYS A 321 6.70 -8.71 -10.76
C LYS A 321 7.80 -7.79 -11.31
N THR A 322 9.04 -8.25 -11.31
CA THR A 322 10.19 -7.49 -11.85
C THR A 322 10.05 -7.23 -13.35
N ASP A 323 9.59 -8.23 -14.12
CA ASP A 323 9.33 -8.08 -15.56
C ASP A 323 8.23 -7.05 -15.84
N LEU A 324 7.13 -7.09 -15.05
CA LEU A 324 6.05 -6.10 -15.14
C LEU A 324 6.54 -4.70 -14.77
N GLU A 325 7.38 -4.55 -13.75
CA GLU A 325 7.97 -3.27 -13.36
C GLU A 325 8.91 -2.71 -14.44
N ALA A 326 9.65 -3.54 -15.13
CA ALA A 326 10.46 -3.12 -16.27
C ALA A 326 9.59 -2.56 -17.41
N PHE A 327 8.45 -3.19 -17.71
CA PHE A 327 7.46 -2.66 -18.64
C PHE A 327 6.89 -1.30 -18.16
N LEU A 328 6.45 -1.24 -16.89
CA LEU A 328 5.90 -0.03 -16.30
C LEU A 328 6.92 1.11 -16.37
N ALA A 329 8.15 0.90 -15.92
CA ALA A 329 9.21 1.91 -15.94
C ALA A 329 9.50 2.40 -17.37
N SER A 330 9.51 1.50 -18.36
CA SER A 330 9.69 1.86 -19.78
C SER A 330 8.59 2.81 -20.27
N SER A 331 7.35 2.64 -19.82
CA SER A 331 6.22 3.48 -20.21
C SER A 331 6.30 4.90 -19.62
N GLN A 332 7.05 5.10 -18.53
CA GLN A 332 7.09 6.38 -17.80
C GLN A 332 8.02 7.44 -18.41
N ARG A 333 8.83 7.11 -19.38
CA ARG A 333 9.87 8.02 -19.91
C ARG A 333 9.37 9.41 -20.29
N MET A 334 8.15 9.53 -20.80
CA MET A 334 7.54 10.79 -21.24
C MET A 334 6.48 11.32 -20.26
N VAL A 335 6.27 10.66 -19.13
CA VAL A 335 5.33 11.10 -18.09
C VAL A 335 6.02 12.17 -17.23
N ASN A 336 6.15 13.38 -17.80
CA ASN A 336 6.82 14.53 -17.20
C ASN A 336 5.89 15.74 -17.27
N GLY A 337 5.76 16.45 -16.15
CA GLY A 337 4.90 17.64 -16.11
C GLY A 337 4.33 17.92 -14.73
N THR A 338 3.35 18.80 -14.68
CA THR A 338 2.64 19.13 -13.43
C THR A 338 1.15 18.87 -13.58
N VAL A 339 0.54 18.44 -12.48
CA VAL A 339 -0.91 18.23 -12.38
C VAL A 339 -1.44 19.01 -11.19
N THR A 340 -2.44 19.84 -11.42
CA THR A 340 -3.17 20.51 -10.34
C THR A 340 -4.38 19.67 -9.94
N LEU A 341 -4.40 19.28 -8.69
CA LEU A 341 -5.50 18.58 -8.03
C LEU A 341 -6.39 19.58 -7.28
N ARG A 342 -7.69 19.32 -7.23
CA ARG A 342 -8.65 20.11 -6.46
C ARG A 342 -9.62 19.19 -5.72
N THR A 343 -9.86 19.48 -4.44
CA THR A 343 -10.85 18.71 -3.65
C THR A 343 -12.28 19.16 -3.94
N GLU A 344 -13.19 18.19 -4.04
CA GLU A 344 -14.61 18.44 -4.20
C GLU A 344 -15.42 17.28 -3.58
N GLY A 345 -16.20 17.57 -2.54
CA GLY A 345 -17.17 16.63 -1.98
C GLY A 345 -16.60 15.28 -1.53
N GLY A 346 -15.44 15.24 -0.89
CA GLY A 346 -14.78 14.01 -0.42
C GLY A 346 -13.97 13.26 -1.47
N ARG A 347 -13.81 13.83 -2.66
CA ARG A 347 -12.95 13.33 -3.73
C ARG A 347 -11.90 14.37 -4.11
N VAL A 348 -10.95 13.96 -4.93
CA VAL A 348 -9.94 14.83 -5.54
C VAL A 348 -9.94 14.61 -7.05
N ASP A 349 -9.96 15.69 -7.80
CA ASP A 349 -9.98 15.68 -9.27
C ASP A 349 -8.74 16.38 -9.83
N ALA A 350 -8.19 15.85 -10.93
CA ALA A 350 -7.14 16.51 -11.70
C ALA A 350 -7.78 17.58 -12.62
N VAL A 351 -7.60 18.85 -12.25
CA VAL A 351 -8.29 19.96 -12.91
C VAL A 351 -7.42 20.68 -13.95
N ALA A 352 -6.09 20.51 -13.90
CA ALA A 352 -5.19 21.07 -14.91
C ALA A 352 -3.94 20.19 -15.06
N ILE A 353 -3.43 20.10 -16.28
CA ILE A 353 -2.21 19.36 -16.64
C ILE A 353 -1.32 20.27 -17.47
N GLN A 354 -0.04 20.31 -17.17
CA GLN A 354 0.99 20.97 -17.97
C GLN A 354 2.11 19.96 -18.26
N SER A 355 2.35 19.70 -19.55
CA SER A 355 3.44 18.83 -20.00
C SER A 355 3.85 19.21 -21.43
N PRO A 356 5.14 19.18 -21.74
CA PRO A 356 5.60 19.35 -23.12
C PRO A 356 5.29 18.14 -24.02
N HIS A 357 4.79 17.04 -23.45
CA HIS A 357 4.56 15.77 -24.12
C HIS A 357 3.08 15.46 -24.37
N ILE A 358 2.16 16.41 -24.12
CA ILE A 358 0.73 16.20 -24.38
C ILE A 358 0.50 15.92 -25.87
N LEU A 359 -0.21 14.82 -26.17
CA LEU A 359 -0.48 14.35 -27.54
C LEU A 359 -1.69 15.05 -28.19
N ASN A 360 -1.87 16.34 -27.95
CA ASN A 360 -2.89 17.16 -28.61
C ASN A 360 -2.29 18.16 -29.63
N ALA A 361 -0.98 18.07 -29.84
CA ALA A 361 -0.23 19.11 -30.49
C ALA A 361 -0.50 19.19 -32.02
N LYS A 362 -0.58 20.42 -32.49
CA LYS A 362 -0.48 20.83 -33.87
C LYS A 362 -1.64 20.35 -34.76
N GLY A 363 -2.68 21.12 -34.78
CA GLY A 363 -3.66 21.14 -35.85
C GLY A 363 -5.00 20.49 -35.59
N ALA A 364 -5.23 19.92 -34.38
CA ALA A 364 -6.55 19.41 -34.05
C ALA A 364 -7.04 19.89 -32.68
N THR A 365 -8.19 20.52 -32.65
CA THR A 365 -8.99 20.71 -31.44
C THR A 365 -10.22 19.81 -31.54
N TYR A 366 -10.47 18.97 -30.52
CA TYR A 366 -11.57 18.02 -30.52
C TYR A 366 -12.89 18.70 -30.96
N ALA A 367 -13.52 18.13 -32.03
CA ALA A 367 -14.76 18.58 -32.63
C ALA A 367 -14.77 20.03 -33.21
N GLN A 368 -13.61 20.68 -33.32
CA GLN A 368 -13.55 22.10 -33.83
C GLN A 368 -12.64 22.29 -35.01
N ALA A 369 -11.41 21.81 -34.97
CA ALA A 369 -10.42 21.97 -36.03
C ALA A 369 -9.57 20.72 -36.18
N ALA A 370 -9.17 20.42 -37.43
CA ALA A 370 -8.33 19.28 -37.74
C ALA A 370 -7.43 19.58 -38.96
N ASP A 371 -6.25 18.95 -39.04
CA ASP A 371 -5.30 19.03 -40.15
C ASP A 371 -5.70 18.11 -41.31
N TRP A 372 -6.70 17.24 -41.10
CA TRP A 372 -7.23 16.34 -42.12
C TRP A 372 -8.54 16.87 -42.72
N GLY A 373 -8.83 16.49 -43.96
CA GLY A 373 -10.05 16.86 -44.66
C GLY A 373 -11.21 15.90 -44.44
N VAL A 374 -12.36 16.25 -44.98
CA VAL A 374 -13.59 15.45 -44.91
C VAL A 374 -13.40 14.08 -45.56
N ALA A 375 -12.71 14.06 -46.73
CA ALA A 375 -12.48 12.81 -47.48
C ALA A 375 -11.66 11.77 -46.70
N GLU A 376 -10.62 12.20 -45.96
CA GLU A 376 -9.84 11.31 -45.08
C GLU A 376 -10.71 10.80 -43.92
N ALA A 377 -11.54 11.66 -43.33
CA ALA A 377 -12.45 11.26 -42.26
C ALA A 377 -13.48 10.23 -42.73
N GLU A 378 -14.13 10.46 -43.87
CA GLU A 378 -15.10 9.52 -44.48
C GLU A 378 -14.43 8.18 -44.84
N GLY A 379 -13.25 8.23 -45.45
CA GLY A 379 -12.46 7.04 -45.78
C GLY A 379 -12.10 6.22 -44.53
N PHE A 380 -11.63 6.89 -43.49
CA PHE A 380 -11.33 6.24 -42.20
C PHE A 380 -12.58 5.60 -41.58
N ILE A 381 -13.71 6.28 -41.49
CA ILE A 381 -14.98 5.77 -40.95
C ILE A 381 -15.41 4.52 -41.68
N ARG A 382 -15.38 4.55 -43.03
CA ARG A 382 -15.76 3.41 -43.86
C ARG A 382 -14.90 2.17 -43.61
N LEU A 383 -13.57 2.33 -43.56
CA LEU A 383 -12.64 1.22 -43.36
C LEU A 383 -12.66 0.73 -41.92
N TYR A 384 -12.68 1.65 -40.96
CA TYR A 384 -12.64 1.35 -39.54
C TYR A 384 -13.90 0.59 -39.05
N GLY A 385 -15.07 0.94 -39.60
CA GLY A 385 -16.36 0.32 -39.29
C GLY A 385 -16.73 -0.86 -40.19
N MET A 386 -15.91 -1.22 -41.20
CA MET A 386 -16.26 -2.19 -42.23
C MET A 386 -16.73 -3.53 -41.70
N SER A 387 -16.04 -4.12 -40.73
CA SER A 387 -16.40 -5.42 -40.16
C SER A 387 -17.80 -5.40 -39.52
N SER A 388 -18.13 -4.37 -38.78
CA SER A 388 -19.44 -4.23 -38.14
C SER A 388 -20.55 -4.00 -39.12
N THR A 389 -20.28 -3.20 -40.17
CA THR A 389 -21.24 -2.93 -41.24
C THR A 389 -21.54 -4.17 -42.07
N LEU A 390 -20.50 -4.92 -42.47
CA LEU A 390 -20.67 -6.20 -43.20
C LEU A 390 -21.45 -7.23 -42.38
N TRP A 391 -21.13 -7.32 -41.06
CA TRP A 391 -21.87 -8.23 -40.17
C TRP A 391 -23.37 -7.90 -40.16
N ALA A 392 -23.72 -6.61 -40.07
CA ALA A 392 -25.12 -6.17 -40.08
C ALA A 392 -25.81 -6.41 -41.42
N GLU A 393 -25.09 -6.27 -42.53
CA GLU A 393 -25.63 -6.54 -43.88
C GLU A 393 -25.90 -8.00 -44.11
N VAL A 394 -25.00 -8.90 -43.70
CA VAL A 394 -25.10 -10.35 -43.88
C VAL A 394 -26.17 -10.99 -43.00
N ASN A 395 -26.47 -10.40 -41.82
CA ASN A 395 -27.38 -10.93 -40.83
C ASN A 395 -28.77 -10.24 -40.77
N ARG A 396 -29.06 -9.39 -41.76
CA ARG A 396 -30.42 -8.85 -42.00
C ARG A 396 -31.25 -9.86 -42.78
#